data_0183a56cc30a1ce82eea2e0f38a6edc0
#
_entry.id   0183a56cc30a1ce82eea2e0f38a6edc0
#
_cell.length_a   1.000
_cell.length_b   1.000
_cell.length_c   1.000
_cell.angle_alpha   90.00
_cell.angle_beta   90.00
_cell.angle_gamma   90.00
#
_symmetry.space_group_name_H-M   'P 1'
#
loop_
_entity.id
_entity.type
_entity.pdbx_description
1 polymer ?
#
loop_
_entity_poly.entity_id
_entity_poly.type
_entity_poly.pdbx_seq_one_letter_code
_entity_poly.pdbx_strand_id
1 'polypeptide(L)'
;MVERRIKLVTAAAILVLLAAPIYVCAQGRGARGGPPPTAKQAAPIDLTGYWVSLITEDWRWRMLTPPKGSYPSIPLNAEGKRIANAWDPAKDEAAGDQCKAYGAANIMRLPGRLHITWENDNTLRIDTDTGTQTRLFYFAPTQPPAGEPSLQGSSAAQWEIAGGRNGVPRGGDVKVVTTHLKPGYLQKNGVPYSANAVVYEFYHATKEPNGDEYLIIETLVDDPTYLAVPPQGVVGDDYGPFIRSTSFRKVRDASGWNPTPCSAR
;
A
#
# COMPACT_ATOMS: atom_id res chain seq x y z
N MET A 1 39.49 37.88 69.82
CA MET A 1 40.90 37.57 69.48
C MET A 1 40.89 37.06 68.03
N VAL A 2 41.15 37.96 67.09
CA VAL A 2 42.44 38.06 66.34
C VAL A 2 42.68 36.73 65.59
N GLU A 3 42.75 36.68 64.32
CA GLU A 3 43.62 37.42 63.39
C GLU A 3 43.15 37.33 61.92
N ARG A 4 43.31 38.43 61.23
CA ARG A 4 43.33 38.56 59.78
C ARG A 4 44.48 37.78 59.20
N ARG A 5 44.23 37.09 58.07
CA ARG A 5 45.28 36.98 57.05
C ARG A 5 44.65 37.08 55.65
N ILE A 6 45.01 38.15 55.01
CA ILE A 6 44.91 38.44 53.60
C ILE A 6 45.82 37.47 52.84
N LYS A 7 45.30 36.76 51.87
CA LYS A 7 46.15 36.13 50.84
C LYS A 7 45.65 36.47 49.44
N LEU A 8 46.56 37.05 48.71
CA LEU A 8 46.55 37.48 47.33
C LEU A 8 45.75 36.57 46.41
N VAL A 9 44.93 37.21 45.59
CA VAL A 9 44.28 36.64 44.42
C VAL A 9 45.26 36.77 43.25
N THR A 10 45.85 35.65 42.79
CA THR A 10 46.50 35.56 41.52
C THR A 10 45.48 35.17 40.46
N ALA A 11 45.15 36.11 39.60
CA ALA A 11 44.31 35.88 38.43
C ALA A 11 45.08 35.04 37.40
N ALA A 12 44.70 33.78 37.26
CA ALA A 12 45.11 32.97 36.14
C ALA A 12 44.04 33.07 35.04
N ALA A 13 44.35 33.83 34.01
CA ALA A 13 43.52 33.88 32.79
C ALA A 13 43.64 32.53 32.05
N ILE A 14 42.63 31.72 32.15
CA ILE A 14 42.51 30.48 31.33
C ILE A 14 41.95 30.90 29.98
N LEU A 15 42.81 30.89 28.98
CA LEU A 15 42.47 31.06 27.57
C LEU A 15 41.78 29.77 27.12
N VAL A 16 40.44 29.75 27.10
CA VAL A 16 39.66 28.66 26.51
C VAL A 16 39.68 28.83 25.00
N LEU A 17 40.57 28.11 24.33
CA LEU A 17 40.50 27.91 22.88
C LEU A 17 39.25 27.10 22.56
N LEU A 18 38.22 27.78 22.08
CA LEU A 18 37.03 27.15 21.45
C LEU A 18 37.51 26.51 20.12
N ALA A 19 37.84 25.23 20.19
CA ALA A 19 37.98 24.41 18.99
C ALA A 19 36.56 24.19 18.40
N ALA A 20 36.14 25.08 17.48
CA ALA A 20 34.98 24.83 16.67
C ALA A 20 35.25 23.58 15.81
N PRO A 21 34.36 22.57 15.82
CA PRO A 21 34.51 21.48 14.89
C PRO A 21 34.32 22.05 13.48
N ILE A 22 35.38 22.02 12.70
CA ILE A 22 35.32 22.27 11.26
C ILE A 22 34.55 21.09 10.71
N TYR A 23 33.23 21.28 10.46
CA TYR A 23 32.48 20.39 9.58
C TYR A 23 33.11 20.51 8.20
N VAL A 24 34.05 19.62 7.89
CA VAL A 24 34.45 19.36 6.53
C VAL A 24 33.21 18.78 5.84
N CYS A 25 32.44 19.67 5.21
CA CYS A 25 31.50 19.22 4.18
C CYS A 25 32.37 18.51 3.13
N ALA A 26 32.39 17.18 3.18
CA ALA A 26 32.84 16.39 2.07
C ALA A 26 31.94 16.80 0.89
N GLN A 27 32.44 17.73 0.07
CA GLN A 27 31.87 18.02 -1.22
C GLN A 27 32.02 16.74 -2.02
N GLY A 28 30.97 15.91 -1.94
CA GLY A 28 30.78 14.77 -2.83
C GLY A 28 30.99 15.29 -4.24
N ARG A 29 31.90 14.67 -4.97
CA ARG A 29 32.18 14.91 -6.38
C ARG A 29 30.85 15.07 -7.10
N GLY A 30 30.65 16.24 -7.71
CA GLY A 30 29.44 16.70 -8.32
C GLY A 30 28.71 15.63 -9.10
N ALA A 31 27.54 15.29 -8.62
CA ALA A 31 26.51 14.67 -9.45
C ALA A 31 26.37 15.60 -10.66
N ARG A 32 26.62 15.08 -11.85
CA ARG A 32 26.34 15.77 -13.12
C ARG A 32 24.88 16.15 -13.04
N GLY A 33 24.59 17.46 -12.94
CA GLY A 33 23.31 18.00 -12.61
C GLY A 33 22.31 17.87 -13.76
N GLY A 34 21.75 16.68 -13.90
CA GLY A 34 20.50 16.44 -14.60
C GLY A 34 19.33 16.43 -13.61
N PRO A 35 18.11 16.63 -14.06
CA PRO A 35 16.93 16.44 -13.24
C PRO A 35 16.93 15.01 -12.68
N PRO A 36 16.38 14.78 -11.47
CA PRO A 36 16.25 13.43 -10.93
C PRO A 36 15.46 12.53 -11.89
N PRO A 37 15.77 11.23 -11.95
CA PRO A 37 15.05 10.32 -12.83
C PRO A 37 13.55 10.28 -12.45
N THR A 38 12.69 10.15 -13.44
CA THR A 38 11.26 9.94 -13.23
C THR A 38 11.02 8.58 -12.58
N ALA A 39 9.85 8.34 -12.00
CA ALA A 39 9.52 7.06 -11.39
C ALA A 39 9.63 5.90 -12.40
N LYS A 40 9.21 6.14 -13.63
CA LYS A 40 9.33 5.16 -14.74
C LYS A 40 10.79 4.85 -15.08
N GLN A 41 11.65 5.86 -15.10
CA GLN A 41 13.08 5.68 -15.37
C GLN A 41 13.83 5.00 -14.22
N ALA A 42 13.36 5.23 -12.99
CA ALA A 42 13.94 4.66 -11.78
C ALA A 42 13.39 3.26 -11.45
N ALA A 43 12.42 2.76 -12.21
CA ALA A 43 11.74 1.49 -11.94
C ALA A 43 12.75 0.32 -11.91
N PRO A 44 12.86 -0.40 -10.77
CA PRO A 44 13.73 -1.56 -10.66
C PRO A 44 13.12 -2.82 -11.30
N ILE A 45 11.83 -2.81 -11.53
CA ILE A 45 11.03 -3.89 -12.12
C ILE A 45 10.01 -3.31 -13.11
N ASP A 46 9.59 -4.10 -14.08
CA ASP A 46 8.53 -3.74 -15.02
C ASP A 46 7.23 -4.46 -14.66
N LEU A 47 6.25 -3.70 -14.19
CA LEU A 47 4.91 -4.19 -13.86
C LEU A 47 3.94 -4.10 -15.04
N THR A 48 4.33 -3.48 -16.18
CA THR A 48 3.40 -3.22 -17.28
C THR A 48 2.93 -4.48 -17.99
N GLY A 49 1.75 -4.41 -18.59
CA GLY A 49 1.15 -5.49 -19.36
C GLY A 49 -0.12 -6.04 -18.75
N TYR A 50 -0.53 -7.20 -19.24
CA TYR A 50 -1.74 -7.88 -18.79
C TYR A 50 -1.42 -9.02 -17.83
N TRP A 51 -2.21 -9.11 -16.79
CA TRP A 51 -2.06 -10.09 -15.72
C TRP A 51 -3.39 -10.78 -15.45
N VAL A 52 -3.36 -12.08 -15.21
CA VAL A 52 -4.55 -12.87 -14.84
C VAL A 52 -4.40 -13.39 -13.43
N SER A 53 -5.43 -13.25 -12.62
CA SER A 53 -5.41 -13.72 -11.23
C SER A 53 -5.24 -15.24 -11.15
N LEU A 54 -4.38 -15.68 -10.23
CA LEU A 54 -4.27 -17.07 -9.80
C LEU A 54 -5.04 -17.22 -8.50
N ILE A 55 -6.01 -18.15 -8.48
CA ILE A 55 -6.87 -18.36 -7.32
C ILE A 55 -6.39 -19.62 -6.60
N THR A 56 -5.28 -19.51 -5.91
CA THR A 56 -4.67 -20.60 -5.14
C THR A 56 -5.05 -20.58 -3.67
N GLU A 57 -5.25 -19.37 -3.13
CA GLU A 57 -5.65 -19.13 -1.74
C GLU A 57 -7.09 -18.65 -1.65
N ASP A 58 -7.75 -18.98 -0.58
CA ASP A 58 -9.13 -18.53 -0.24
C ASP A 58 -10.16 -18.70 -1.38
N TRP A 59 -9.97 -19.69 -2.25
CA TRP A 59 -10.77 -19.84 -3.48
C TRP A 59 -12.29 -19.88 -3.21
N ARG A 60 -12.73 -20.43 -2.08
CA ARG A 60 -14.14 -20.50 -1.69
C ARG A 60 -14.76 -19.13 -1.45
N TRP A 61 -13.97 -18.17 -0.97
CA TRP A 61 -14.41 -16.81 -0.66
C TRP A 61 -14.06 -15.80 -1.74
N ARG A 62 -13.27 -16.21 -2.74
CA ARG A 62 -12.90 -15.37 -3.88
C ARG A 62 -13.74 -15.67 -5.12
N MET A 63 -14.00 -16.94 -5.41
CA MET A 63 -14.72 -17.38 -6.60
C MET A 63 -16.25 -17.21 -6.49
N LEU A 64 -16.78 -17.26 -5.28
CA LEU A 64 -18.19 -17.09 -5.00
C LEU A 64 -18.40 -16.03 -3.92
N THR A 65 -19.53 -15.31 -3.97
CA THR A 65 -19.91 -14.45 -2.85
C THR A 65 -20.23 -15.32 -1.64
N PRO A 66 -19.49 -15.17 -0.54
CA PRO A 66 -19.76 -15.97 0.65
C PRO A 66 -21.12 -15.67 1.25
N PRO A 67 -21.72 -16.60 2.01
CA PRO A 67 -22.92 -16.30 2.77
C PRO A 67 -22.74 -15.14 3.75
N LYS A 68 -23.80 -14.41 4.04
CA LYS A 68 -23.84 -13.43 5.12
C LYS A 68 -23.34 -14.05 6.43
N GLY A 69 -22.50 -13.33 7.17
CA GLY A 69 -21.91 -13.81 8.42
C GLY A 69 -20.74 -14.77 8.25
N SER A 70 -20.33 -15.11 7.02
CA SER A 70 -19.15 -15.94 6.76
C SER A 70 -17.94 -15.05 6.49
N TYR A 71 -17.13 -14.84 7.51
CA TYR A 71 -15.91 -14.04 7.43
C TYR A 71 -14.73 -14.67 8.23
N PRO A 72 -14.42 -15.96 7.98
CA PRO A 72 -13.31 -16.60 8.64
C PRO A 72 -12.01 -15.85 8.32
N SER A 73 -11.10 -15.83 9.27
CA SER A 73 -9.79 -15.17 9.16
C SER A 73 -9.84 -13.65 8.98
N ILE A 74 -11.01 -13.01 9.09
CA ILE A 74 -11.08 -11.55 9.15
C ILE A 74 -11.29 -11.12 10.60
N PRO A 75 -10.34 -10.39 11.20
CA PRO A 75 -10.37 -10.04 12.63
C PRO A 75 -11.35 -8.89 12.90
N LEU A 76 -12.66 -9.12 12.67
CA LEU A 76 -13.68 -8.10 12.91
C LEU A 76 -13.89 -7.88 14.42
N ASN A 77 -13.93 -6.62 14.83
CA ASN A 77 -14.45 -6.24 16.14
C ASN A 77 -15.98 -6.39 16.22
N ALA A 78 -16.57 -6.10 17.37
CA ALA A 78 -18.01 -6.24 17.57
C ALA A 78 -18.85 -5.41 16.58
N GLU A 79 -18.42 -4.18 16.28
CA GLU A 79 -19.12 -3.29 15.35
C GLU A 79 -19.00 -3.77 13.91
N GLY A 80 -17.79 -4.19 13.47
CA GLY A 80 -17.60 -4.80 12.16
C GLY A 80 -18.48 -6.03 11.94
N LYS A 81 -18.58 -6.91 12.97
CA LYS A 81 -19.47 -8.07 12.94
C LYS A 81 -20.95 -7.67 12.82
N ARG A 82 -21.36 -6.64 13.57
CA ARG A 82 -22.73 -6.13 13.52
C ARG A 82 -23.12 -5.67 12.11
N ILE A 83 -22.23 -4.91 11.45
CA ILE A 83 -22.45 -4.41 10.09
C ILE A 83 -22.44 -5.55 9.07
N ALA A 84 -21.45 -6.45 9.12
CA ALA A 84 -21.40 -7.61 8.24
C ALA A 84 -22.65 -8.49 8.33
N ASN A 85 -23.18 -8.68 9.55
CA ASN A 85 -24.38 -9.46 9.78
C ASN A 85 -25.68 -8.72 9.35
N ALA A 86 -25.63 -7.40 9.18
CA ALA A 86 -26.74 -6.61 8.67
C ALA A 86 -26.72 -6.48 7.14
N TRP A 87 -25.67 -6.93 6.45
CA TRP A 87 -25.54 -6.80 5.00
C TRP A 87 -26.76 -7.32 4.23
N ASP A 88 -27.15 -6.53 3.24
CA ASP A 88 -28.27 -6.83 2.34
C ASP A 88 -27.93 -6.32 0.93
N PRO A 89 -27.57 -7.20 -0.01
CA PRO A 89 -27.17 -6.80 -1.35
C PRO A 89 -28.27 -6.07 -2.13
N ALA A 90 -29.55 -6.36 -1.84
CA ALA A 90 -30.65 -5.67 -2.51
C ALA A 90 -30.73 -4.19 -2.10
N LYS A 91 -30.36 -3.87 -0.85
CA LYS A 91 -30.26 -2.48 -0.40
C LYS A 91 -29.09 -1.75 -1.05
N ASP A 92 -27.93 -2.42 -1.17
CA ASP A 92 -26.78 -1.85 -1.86
C ASP A 92 -27.09 -1.59 -3.34
N GLU A 93 -27.78 -2.53 -4.03
CA GLU A 93 -28.22 -2.35 -5.42
C GLU A 93 -29.19 -1.17 -5.55
N ALA A 94 -30.20 -1.09 -4.68
CA ALA A 94 -31.17 0.00 -4.69
C ALA A 94 -30.56 1.38 -4.40
N ALA A 95 -29.49 1.42 -3.62
CA ALA A 95 -28.73 2.64 -3.30
C ALA A 95 -27.69 3.02 -4.36
N GLY A 96 -27.43 2.19 -5.37
CA GLY A 96 -26.35 2.38 -6.34
C GLY A 96 -24.96 2.04 -5.78
N ASP A 97 -24.90 1.28 -4.68
CA ASP A 97 -23.71 0.96 -3.91
C ASP A 97 -23.10 -0.42 -4.28
N GLN A 98 -23.48 -0.99 -5.42
CA GLN A 98 -23.02 -2.31 -5.88
C GLN A 98 -21.48 -2.41 -6.03
N CYS A 99 -20.77 -1.29 -6.08
CA CYS A 99 -19.31 -1.26 -6.18
C CYS A 99 -18.59 -1.27 -4.83
N LYS A 100 -19.26 -1.33 -3.69
CA LYS A 100 -18.61 -1.27 -2.36
C LYS A 100 -17.52 -2.33 -2.15
N ALA A 101 -17.65 -3.51 -2.75
CA ALA A 101 -16.66 -4.57 -2.68
C ALA A 101 -15.53 -4.45 -3.74
N TYR A 102 -15.57 -3.42 -4.59
CA TYR A 102 -14.60 -3.21 -5.66
C TYR A 102 -13.65 -2.05 -5.36
N GLY A 103 -13.62 -1.58 -4.11
CA GLY A 103 -12.69 -0.55 -3.66
C GLY A 103 -11.27 -1.07 -3.46
N ALA A 104 -10.32 -0.14 -3.23
CA ALA A 104 -8.89 -0.43 -3.10
C ALA A 104 -8.59 -1.55 -2.10
N ALA A 105 -9.33 -1.62 -0.99
CA ALA A 105 -9.11 -2.61 0.06
C ALA A 105 -9.47 -4.07 -0.35
N ASN A 106 -10.13 -4.28 -1.50
CA ASN A 106 -10.55 -5.63 -1.91
C ASN A 106 -10.38 -5.93 -3.40
N ILE A 107 -10.26 -4.91 -4.27
CA ILE A 107 -10.29 -5.12 -5.74
C ILE A 107 -9.23 -6.12 -6.22
N MET A 108 -8.03 -6.13 -5.63
CA MET A 108 -6.96 -7.06 -6.01
C MET A 108 -7.25 -8.51 -5.62
N ARG A 109 -8.26 -8.75 -4.77
CA ARG A 109 -8.69 -10.11 -4.40
C ARG A 109 -9.75 -10.68 -5.33
N LEU A 110 -10.46 -9.84 -6.06
CA LEU A 110 -11.50 -10.30 -6.97
C LEU A 110 -10.86 -11.04 -8.14
N PRO A 111 -11.43 -12.20 -8.53
CA PRO A 111 -10.96 -12.90 -9.73
C PRO A 111 -11.13 -12.02 -10.96
N GLY A 112 -10.08 -11.89 -11.76
CA GLY A 112 -10.12 -11.06 -12.95
C GLY A 112 -8.74 -10.84 -13.55
N ARG A 113 -8.64 -9.84 -14.40
CA ARG A 113 -7.41 -9.41 -15.05
C ARG A 113 -7.05 -7.99 -14.68
N LEU A 114 -5.77 -7.72 -14.66
CA LEU A 114 -5.21 -6.38 -14.54
C LEU A 114 -4.56 -5.99 -15.87
N HIS A 115 -4.71 -4.72 -16.23
CA HIS A 115 -3.89 -4.07 -17.26
C HIS A 115 -3.13 -2.94 -16.60
N ILE A 116 -1.81 -3.09 -16.51
CA ILE A 116 -0.93 -2.13 -15.87
C ILE A 116 -0.17 -1.35 -16.94
N THR A 117 -0.25 -0.03 -16.87
CA THR A 117 0.41 0.89 -17.81
C THR A 117 0.95 2.11 -17.08
N TRP A 118 1.83 2.84 -17.73
CA TRP A 118 2.21 4.16 -17.29
C TRP A 118 1.24 5.20 -17.88
N GLU A 119 0.48 5.89 -17.03
CA GLU A 119 -0.34 7.04 -17.42
C GLU A 119 0.56 8.21 -17.84
N ASN A 120 1.64 8.41 -17.10
CA ASN A 120 2.73 9.34 -17.41
C ASN A 120 4.02 8.86 -16.69
N ASP A 121 5.09 9.62 -16.77
CA ASP A 121 6.40 9.21 -16.22
C ASP A 121 6.44 9.01 -14.69
N ASN A 122 5.42 9.46 -13.95
CA ASN A 122 5.37 9.36 -12.48
C ASN A 122 4.02 8.84 -11.96
N THR A 123 3.17 8.33 -12.84
CA THR A 123 1.87 7.75 -12.45
C THR A 123 1.68 6.41 -13.11
N LEU A 124 1.60 5.35 -12.31
CA LEU A 124 1.25 4.01 -12.76
C LEU A 124 -0.27 3.86 -12.71
N ARG A 125 -0.85 3.33 -13.79
CA ARG A 125 -2.27 3.05 -13.94
C ARG A 125 -2.52 1.56 -13.90
N ILE A 126 -3.50 1.14 -13.12
CA ILE A 126 -4.01 -0.22 -13.07
C ILE A 126 -5.49 -0.21 -13.40
N ASP A 127 -5.85 -0.79 -14.52
CA ASP A 127 -7.22 -1.09 -14.89
C ASP A 127 -7.56 -2.53 -14.52
N THR A 128 -8.79 -2.76 -14.05
CA THR A 128 -9.32 -4.10 -13.77
C THR A 128 -10.51 -4.38 -14.67
N ASP A 129 -10.59 -5.59 -15.23
CA ASP A 129 -11.77 -6.00 -15.99
C ASP A 129 -12.96 -6.31 -15.07
N THR A 130 -12.72 -6.92 -13.93
CA THR A 130 -13.74 -7.16 -12.91
C THR A 130 -14.12 -5.85 -12.23
N GLY A 131 -15.39 -5.48 -12.33
CA GLY A 131 -15.93 -4.24 -11.79
C GLY A 131 -15.56 -3.00 -12.61
N THR A 132 -14.75 -3.11 -13.66
CA THR A 132 -14.32 -2.01 -14.53
C THR A 132 -13.79 -0.83 -13.71
N GLN A 133 -12.77 -1.08 -12.89
CA GLN A 133 -12.17 -0.07 -12.02
C GLN A 133 -10.82 0.38 -12.55
N THR A 134 -10.44 1.63 -12.23
CA THR A 134 -9.10 2.19 -12.48
C THR A 134 -8.51 2.68 -11.18
N ARG A 135 -7.24 2.35 -10.94
CA ARG A 135 -6.43 2.87 -9.85
C ARG A 135 -5.22 3.61 -10.40
N LEU A 136 -4.88 4.74 -9.80
CA LEU A 136 -3.71 5.54 -10.15
C LEU A 136 -2.76 5.58 -8.96
N PHE A 137 -1.51 5.18 -9.18
CA PHE A 137 -0.46 5.19 -8.18
C PHE A 137 0.49 6.34 -8.49
N TYR A 138 0.52 7.33 -7.61
CA TYR A 138 1.28 8.56 -7.77
C TYR A 138 2.61 8.47 -7.05
N PHE A 139 3.70 8.54 -7.81
CA PHE A 139 5.04 8.62 -7.25
C PHE A 139 5.39 10.09 -6.96
N ALA A 140 5.98 10.37 -5.79
CA ALA A 140 6.43 11.72 -5.46
C ALA A 140 7.43 12.25 -6.51
N PRO A 141 7.43 13.54 -6.81
CA PRO A 141 6.66 14.64 -6.19
C PRO A 141 5.30 14.92 -6.84
N THR A 142 4.79 14.06 -7.71
CA THR A 142 3.63 14.34 -8.57
C THR A 142 2.28 13.91 -7.98
N GLN A 143 2.26 13.45 -6.72
CA GLN A 143 1.00 13.10 -6.08
C GLN A 143 0.10 14.35 -5.98
N PRO A 144 -1.08 14.35 -6.60
CA PRO A 144 -2.02 15.45 -6.43
C PRO A 144 -2.54 15.48 -4.99
N PRO A 145 -3.03 16.64 -4.52
CA PRO A 145 -3.79 16.69 -3.28
C PRO A 145 -4.90 15.65 -3.31
N ALA A 146 -5.15 14.98 -2.18
CA ALA A 146 -6.26 14.05 -2.09
C ALA A 146 -7.57 14.79 -2.41
N GLY A 147 -8.29 14.28 -3.40
CA GLY A 147 -9.61 14.78 -3.78
C GLY A 147 -10.71 14.29 -2.82
N GLU A 148 -11.96 14.39 -3.27
CA GLU A 148 -13.07 13.80 -2.54
C GLU A 148 -12.87 12.29 -2.34
N PRO A 149 -13.29 11.74 -1.19
CA PRO A 149 -13.19 10.31 -0.94
C PRO A 149 -13.83 9.47 -2.03
N SER A 150 -13.15 8.41 -2.43
CA SER A 150 -13.63 7.47 -3.45
C SER A 150 -13.39 6.02 -3.02
N LEU A 151 -13.99 5.04 -3.72
CA LEU A 151 -13.71 3.62 -3.44
C LEU A 151 -12.25 3.24 -3.70
N GLN A 152 -11.59 3.94 -4.64
CA GLN A 152 -10.17 3.72 -4.96
C GLN A 152 -9.23 4.60 -4.13
N GLY A 153 -9.76 5.61 -3.44
CA GLY A 153 -8.99 6.52 -2.59
C GLY A 153 -7.92 7.31 -3.34
N SER A 154 -6.92 7.75 -2.59
CA SER A 154 -5.71 8.41 -3.08
C SER A 154 -4.50 7.56 -2.75
N SER A 155 -3.75 7.12 -3.76
CA SER A 155 -2.66 6.14 -3.62
C SER A 155 -1.30 6.78 -3.87
N ALA A 156 -0.52 6.97 -2.80
CA ALA A 156 0.88 7.36 -2.88
C ALA A 156 1.75 6.14 -3.09
N ALA A 157 2.66 6.19 -4.06
CA ALA A 157 3.54 5.09 -4.42
C ALA A 157 5.02 5.46 -4.24
N GLN A 158 5.82 4.48 -3.93
CA GLN A 158 7.28 4.58 -3.92
C GLN A 158 7.92 3.26 -4.32
N TRP A 159 9.12 3.33 -4.92
CA TRP A 159 9.96 2.17 -5.13
C TRP A 159 10.68 1.81 -3.85
N GLU A 160 10.58 0.55 -3.45
CA GLU A 160 11.45 -0.06 -2.43
C GLU A 160 12.52 -0.88 -3.16
N ILE A 161 13.72 -0.30 -3.27
CA ILE A 161 14.79 -0.87 -4.08
C ILE A 161 15.58 -1.88 -3.24
N ALA A 162 15.64 -3.13 -3.68
CA ALA A 162 16.50 -4.13 -3.08
C ALA A 162 17.97 -3.80 -3.35
N GLY A 163 18.79 -3.86 -2.31
CA GLY A 163 20.21 -3.50 -2.35
C GLY A 163 20.99 -4.21 -3.46
N GLY A 164 21.74 -3.46 -4.25
CA GLY A 164 22.59 -3.94 -5.33
C GLY A 164 24.04 -3.52 -5.15
N ARG A 165 24.97 -4.16 -5.87
CA ARG A 165 26.37 -3.74 -5.94
C ARG A 165 26.51 -2.57 -6.93
N ASN A 166 27.36 -1.58 -6.58
CA ASN A 166 27.72 -0.45 -7.46
C ASN A 166 26.50 0.40 -7.91
N GLY A 167 25.45 0.51 -7.08
CA GLY A 167 24.28 1.32 -7.40
C GLY A 167 23.32 0.72 -8.45
N VAL A 168 23.54 -0.52 -8.86
CA VAL A 168 22.59 -1.24 -9.73
C VAL A 168 21.63 -2.01 -8.85
N PRO A 169 20.31 -1.73 -8.89
CA PRO A 169 19.31 -2.48 -8.15
C PRO A 169 19.32 -3.97 -8.55
N ARG A 170 19.09 -4.86 -7.58
CA ARG A 170 18.87 -6.29 -7.84
C ARG A 170 17.40 -6.63 -8.07
N GLY A 171 16.54 -5.64 -8.01
CA GLY A 171 15.11 -5.74 -8.05
C GLY A 171 14.51 -4.73 -7.08
N GLY A 172 13.27 -4.88 -6.76
CA GLY A 172 12.54 -4.03 -5.81
C GLY A 172 11.06 -4.22 -5.97
N ASP A 173 10.32 -3.52 -5.10
CA ASP A 173 8.88 -3.58 -5.02
C ASP A 173 8.28 -2.18 -5.18
N VAL A 174 7.00 -2.12 -5.54
CA VAL A 174 6.22 -0.90 -5.37
C VAL A 174 5.49 -1.00 -4.03
N LYS A 175 5.76 -0.07 -3.13
CA LYS A 175 4.94 0.16 -1.95
C LYS A 175 3.92 1.24 -2.25
N VAL A 176 2.67 0.97 -1.92
CA VAL A 176 1.55 1.89 -2.10
C VAL A 176 0.84 2.10 -0.78
N VAL A 177 0.52 3.35 -0.47
CA VAL A 177 -0.31 3.72 0.67
C VAL A 177 -1.55 4.43 0.16
N THR A 178 -2.72 3.84 0.40
CA THR A 178 -4.00 4.39 -0.05
C THR A 178 -4.82 4.88 1.14
N THR A 179 -5.26 6.11 1.05
CA THR A 179 -6.11 6.82 2.02
C THR A 179 -7.30 7.47 1.31
N HIS A 180 -8.12 8.27 2.02
CA HIS A 180 -9.28 8.97 1.46
C HIS A 180 -10.29 8.03 0.79
N LEU A 181 -10.54 6.91 1.46
CA LEU A 181 -11.47 5.90 1.00
C LEU A 181 -12.93 6.28 1.34
N LYS A 182 -13.86 5.98 0.46
CA LYS A 182 -15.26 5.79 0.84
C LYS A 182 -15.41 4.46 1.55
N PRO A 183 -16.31 4.34 2.54
CA PRO A 183 -16.63 3.05 3.16
C PRO A 183 -17.01 2.01 2.12
N GLY A 184 -16.52 0.80 2.30
CA GLY A 184 -16.78 -0.30 1.38
C GLY A 184 -16.65 -1.66 2.06
N TYR A 185 -16.38 -2.70 1.27
CA TYR A 185 -16.31 -4.06 1.77
C TYR A 185 -14.96 -4.72 1.48
N LEU A 186 -14.41 -5.39 2.49
CA LEU A 186 -13.23 -6.26 2.39
C LEU A 186 -13.55 -7.61 1.72
N GLN A 187 -14.82 -7.93 1.60
CA GLN A 187 -15.33 -9.17 1.01
C GLN A 187 -16.74 -8.94 0.48
N LYS A 188 -17.11 -9.61 -0.61
CA LYS A 188 -18.38 -9.37 -1.32
C LYS A 188 -19.66 -9.59 -0.49
N ASN A 189 -19.57 -10.20 0.66
CA ASN A 189 -20.69 -10.44 1.57
C ASN A 189 -20.86 -9.37 2.67
N GLY A 190 -20.42 -8.15 2.41
CA GLY A 190 -20.70 -7.00 3.28
C GLY A 190 -19.77 -6.87 4.48
N VAL A 191 -18.62 -7.53 4.48
CA VAL A 191 -17.57 -7.33 5.51
C VAL A 191 -16.99 -5.93 5.36
N PRO A 192 -17.22 -5.00 6.31
CA PRO A 192 -16.94 -3.59 6.09
C PRO A 192 -15.48 -3.20 6.23
N TYR A 193 -15.11 -2.10 5.56
CA TYR A 193 -14.05 -1.20 5.96
C TYR A 193 -14.59 0.24 6.01
N SER A 194 -13.98 1.08 6.85
CA SER A 194 -14.44 2.45 7.10
C SER A 194 -13.75 3.47 6.20
N ALA A 195 -14.20 4.72 6.26
CA ALA A 195 -13.51 5.86 5.63
C ALA A 195 -12.15 6.16 6.24
N ASN A 196 -11.88 5.69 7.47
CA ASN A 196 -10.60 5.86 8.16
C ASN A 196 -9.59 4.74 7.82
N ALA A 197 -10.00 3.77 7.01
CA ALA A 197 -9.10 2.69 6.62
C ALA A 197 -7.89 3.22 5.84
N VAL A 198 -6.73 2.65 6.13
CA VAL A 198 -5.49 2.84 5.38
C VAL A 198 -5.11 1.51 4.77
N VAL A 199 -4.85 1.49 3.46
CA VAL A 199 -4.46 0.29 2.75
C VAL A 199 -3.01 0.42 2.34
N TYR A 200 -2.19 -0.53 2.78
CA TYR A 200 -0.80 -0.68 2.36
C TYR A 200 -0.71 -1.85 1.40
N GLU A 201 -0.05 -1.66 0.29
CA GLU A 201 0.13 -2.72 -0.70
C GLU A 201 1.58 -2.77 -1.15
N PHE A 202 2.06 -3.99 -1.37
CA PHE A 202 3.40 -4.26 -1.89
C PHE A 202 3.25 -5.10 -3.16
N TYR A 203 3.75 -4.59 -4.27
CA TYR A 203 3.68 -5.22 -5.58
C TYR A 203 5.04 -5.78 -5.92
N HIS A 204 5.18 -7.08 -5.83
CA HIS A 204 6.39 -7.83 -6.10
C HIS A 204 6.27 -8.61 -7.40
N ALA A 205 7.13 -8.34 -8.39
CA ALA A 205 7.19 -9.10 -9.64
C ALA A 205 8.40 -10.03 -9.64
N THR A 206 8.18 -11.28 -10.05
CA THR A 206 9.24 -12.27 -10.22
C THR A 206 9.15 -12.92 -11.59
N LYS A 207 10.29 -13.34 -12.10
CA LYS A 207 10.41 -14.08 -13.35
C LYS A 207 11.07 -15.42 -13.10
N GLU A 208 10.39 -16.47 -13.53
CA GLU A 208 10.86 -17.83 -13.37
C GLU A 208 11.80 -18.25 -14.50
N PRO A 209 12.65 -19.27 -14.30
CA PRO A 209 13.57 -19.75 -15.32
C PRO A 209 12.89 -20.22 -16.62
N ASN A 210 11.65 -20.67 -16.58
CA ASN A 210 10.84 -21.06 -17.73
C ASN A 210 10.29 -19.87 -18.52
N GLY A 211 10.53 -18.63 -18.05
CA GLY A 211 10.08 -17.39 -18.65
C GLY A 211 8.72 -16.91 -18.17
N ASP A 212 8.03 -17.66 -17.32
CA ASP A 212 6.79 -17.20 -16.69
C ASP A 212 7.08 -16.01 -15.74
N GLU A 213 6.18 -15.03 -15.75
CA GLU A 213 6.26 -13.87 -14.87
C GLU A 213 5.04 -13.86 -13.95
N TYR A 214 5.31 -13.62 -12.66
CA TYR A 214 4.29 -13.56 -11.62
C TYR A 214 4.33 -12.21 -10.90
N LEU A 215 3.16 -11.73 -10.53
CA LEU A 215 2.98 -10.56 -9.68
C LEU A 215 2.29 -11.02 -8.40
N ILE A 216 2.95 -10.80 -7.28
CA ILE A 216 2.41 -11.06 -5.93
C ILE A 216 2.07 -9.71 -5.32
N ILE A 217 0.87 -9.57 -4.81
CA ILE A 217 0.40 -8.36 -4.16
C ILE A 217 0.04 -8.71 -2.73
N GLU A 218 0.81 -8.17 -1.78
CA GLU A 218 0.45 -8.20 -0.38
C GLU A 218 -0.37 -6.96 -0.06
N THR A 219 -1.54 -7.16 0.52
CA THR A 219 -2.45 -6.07 0.93
C THR A 219 -2.65 -6.14 2.42
N LEU A 220 -2.39 -5.03 3.09
CA LEU A 220 -2.56 -4.85 4.52
C LEU A 220 -3.57 -3.75 4.74
N VAL A 221 -4.65 -4.06 5.45
CA VAL A 221 -5.70 -3.08 5.78
C VAL A 221 -5.64 -2.77 7.26
N ASP A 222 -5.40 -1.50 7.56
CA ASP A 222 -5.50 -0.94 8.91
C ASP A 222 -6.80 -0.16 9.03
N ASP A 223 -7.74 -0.67 9.82
CA ASP A 223 -9.04 -0.04 10.07
C ASP A 223 -9.49 -0.28 11.51
N PRO A 224 -9.08 0.55 12.46
CA PRO A 224 -9.45 0.39 13.86
C PRO A 224 -10.95 0.56 14.13
N THR A 225 -11.72 1.07 13.15
CA THR A 225 -13.17 1.20 13.26
C THR A 225 -13.87 -0.15 13.24
N TYR A 226 -13.42 -1.09 12.39
CA TYR A 226 -14.08 -2.36 12.19
C TYR A 226 -13.21 -3.59 12.42
N LEU A 227 -11.89 -3.42 12.39
CA LEU A 227 -10.96 -4.50 12.67
C LEU A 227 -10.55 -4.51 14.15
N ALA A 228 -10.32 -5.70 14.69
CA ALA A 228 -9.80 -5.84 16.03
C ALA A 228 -8.33 -5.43 16.06
N VAL A 229 -7.99 -4.49 16.93
CA VAL A 229 -6.61 -4.11 17.22
C VAL A 229 -6.08 -5.02 18.31
N PRO A 230 -4.89 -5.63 18.18
CA PRO A 230 -4.34 -6.45 19.24
C PRO A 230 -4.14 -5.61 20.51
N PRO A 231 -4.43 -6.16 21.69
CA PRO A 231 -3.95 -5.57 22.94
C PRO A 231 -2.43 -5.42 22.89
N GLN A 232 -1.89 -4.31 23.40
CA GLN A 232 -0.43 -4.12 23.44
C GLN A 232 0.26 -5.34 24.08
N GLY A 233 1.22 -5.93 23.36
CA GLY A 233 1.99 -7.08 23.84
C GLY A 233 1.42 -8.47 23.49
N VAL A 234 0.28 -8.56 22.81
CA VAL A 234 -0.25 -9.82 22.30
C VAL A 234 0.18 -9.99 20.84
N VAL A 235 1.06 -10.92 20.58
CA VAL A 235 1.43 -11.37 19.24
C VAL A 235 0.64 -12.65 18.97
N GLY A 236 -0.31 -12.61 18.04
CA GLY A 236 -1.10 -13.76 17.65
C GLY A 236 -1.87 -13.50 16.36
N ASP A 237 -2.20 -14.56 15.65
CA ASP A 237 -2.81 -14.52 14.33
C ASP A 237 -4.23 -13.91 14.30
N ASP A 238 -4.86 -13.73 15.46
CA ASP A 238 -6.23 -13.24 15.59
C ASP A 238 -6.33 -11.72 15.74
N TYR A 239 -5.19 -11.00 15.82
CA TYR A 239 -5.17 -9.58 16.12
C TYR A 239 -4.08 -8.88 15.30
N GLY A 240 -4.45 -7.88 14.57
CA GLY A 240 -3.50 -7.05 13.82
C GLY A 240 -4.09 -6.50 12.53
N PRO A 241 -3.30 -5.77 11.77
CA PRO A 241 -3.73 -5.36 10.44
C PRO A 241 -4.09 -6.59 9.62
N PHE A 242 -5.19 -6.48 8.89
CA PHE A 242 -5.69 -7.58 8.08
C PHE A 242 -4.80 -7.72 6.84
N ILE A 243 -4.01 -8.80 6.79
CA ILE A 243 -3.04 -9.05 5.72
C ILE A 243 -3.60 -10.12 4.79
N ARG A 244 -3.45 -9.90 3.50
CA ARG A 244 -3.79 -10.83 2.42
C ARG A 244 -2.72 -10.80 1.34
N SER A 245 -2.50 -11.95 0.72
CA SER A 245 -1.69 -12.07 -0.48
C SER A 245 -2.55 -12.52 -1.66
N THR A 246 -2.25 -12.01 -2.84
CA THR A 246 -2.87 -12.43 -4.09
C THR A 246 -1.82 -12.55 -5.18
N SER A 247 -2.01 -13.50 -6.07
CA SER A 247 -1.04 -13.78 -7.12
C SER A 247 -1.68 -13.64 -8.50
N PHE A 248 -0.88 -13.17 -9.45
CA PHE A 248 -1.25 -13.02 -10.85
C PHE A 248 -0.14 -13.59 -11.72
N ARG A 249 -0.50 -14.11 -12.89
CA ARG A 249 0.44 -14.52 -13.94
C ARG A 249 0.33 -13.57 -15.12
N LYS A 250 1.47 -13.17 -15.66
CA LYS A 250 1.51 -12.35 -16.87
C LYS A 250 0.97 -13.11 -18.07
N VAL A 251 0.20 -12.44 -18.89
CA VAL A 251 -0.30 -12.95 -20.16
C VAL A 251 0.18 -12.06 -21.30
N ARG A 252 0.23 -12.60 -22.52
CA ARG A 252 0.85 -11.92 -23.66
C ARG A 252 0.15 -10.64 -24.07
N ASP A 253 -1.18 -10.66 -23.99
CA ASP A 253 -2.02 -9.62 -24.57
C ASP A 253 -3.38 -9.52 -23.84
N ALA A 254 -4.29 -8.76 -24.40
CA ALA A 254 -5.64 -8.57 -23.89
C ALA A 254 -6.57 -9.78 -24.06
N SER A 255 -6.10 -10.93 -24.55
CA SER A 255 -6.95 -12.13 -24.74
C SER A 255 -7.62 -12.50 -23.42
N GLY A 256 -8.96 -12.63 -23.46
CA GLY A 256 -9.78 -12.89 -22.29
C GLY A 256 -9.99 -11.68 -21.37
N TRP A 257 -9.56 -10.47 -21.74
CA TRP A 257 -10.01 -9.24 -21.11
C TRP A 257 -11.52 -9.12 -21.27
N ASN A 258 -12.26 -9.09 -20.18
CA ASN A 258 -13.72 -9.10 -20.18
C ASN A 258 -14.28 -8.13 -19.12
N PRO A 259 -14.40 -6.85 -19.45
CA PRO A 259 -14.95 -5.86 -18.54
C PRO A 259 -16.36 -6.24 -18.08
N THR A 260 -16.53 -6.34 -16.77
CA THR A 260 -17.83 -6.62 -16.16
C THR A 260 -18.19 -5.50 -15.19
N PRO A 261 -19.47 -5.15 -15.06
CA PRO A 261 -19.89 -4.16 -14.06
C PRO A 261 -19.70 -4.67 -12.65
N CYS A 262 -19.73 -3.76 -11.69
CA CYS A 262 -19.84 -4.12 -10.30
C CYS A 262 -21.17 -4.85 -10.01
N SER A 263 -21.15 -5.75 -9.03
CA SER A 263 -22.32 -6.44 -8.53
C SER A 263 -22.24 -6.52 -7.01
N ALA A 264 -23.36 -6.25 -6.34
CA ALA A 264 -23.47 -6.43 -4.89
C ALA A 264 -23.54 -7.92 -4.47
N ARG A 265 -23.56 -8.83 -5.45
CA ARG A 265 -23.68 -10.29 -5.24
C ARG A 265 -22.50 -11.05 -5.83
#